data_6984969aa8e85d4135db48de57a0b212
#
_entry.id   6984969aa8e85d4135db48de57a0b212
#
_cell.length_a   1.000
_cell.length_b   1.000
_cell.length_c   1.000
_cell.angle_alpha   90.00
_cell.angle_beta   90.00
_cell.angle_gamma   90.00
#
_symmetry.space_group_name_H-M   'P 1'
#
loop_
_entity.id
_entity.type
_entity.pdbx_description
1 polymer ?
#
loop_
_entity_poly.entity_id
_entity_poly.type
_entity_poly.pdbx_seq_one_letter_code
_entity_poly.pdbx_strand_id
1 'polypeptide(L)'
;MSKKIKLGDYNRLRIVKKVDFGLYLDGGDEGEILLPSRYVPEDAGIGDELDVFIYLDQDERLIATTENPLAKVGDFAYLEVKWVNEYGAFLGWGLMKDIFCPFREQKKRMVLGNSYIVHIHIDEESYRIVASAKIERYLNEDHPHYKHGDEVDLLIWQKTDLGFKVIIDNQYPGLLYQDQIFQYIHTGDKMKGYIGRVRPDGKIDVTLQKTGIQQTADFAETLYQYLLDNDGECNLGDKSEADDIYERFHVSKKVYKRAIGDLYKKRLITVSPMSIRLAE
;
A
#
# COMPACT_ATOMS: atom_id res chain seq x y z
N MET A 1 -4.25 -34.34 -1.91
CA MET A 1 -3.53 -33.47 -0.95
C MET A 1 -4.58 -32.72 -0.18
N SER A 2 -4.60 -32.84 1.14
CA SER A 2 -5.52 -32.09 2.00
C SER A 2 -5.27 -30.59 1.83
N LYS A 3 -6.33 -29.80 1.63
CA LYS A 3 -6.26 -28.36 1.40
C LYS A 3 -6.21 -27.68 2.78
N LYS A 4 -5.04 -27.21 3.18
CA LYS A 4 -4.89 -26.50 4.46
C LYS A 4 -5.54 -25.11 4.37
N ILE A 5 -6.50 -24.81 5.23
CA ILE A 5 -7.15 -23.50 5.34
C ILE A 5 -6.15 -22.45 5.83
N LYS A 6 -6.16 -21.30 5.17
CA LYS A 6 -5.39 -20.11 5.56
C LYS A 6 -6.31 -19.20 6.38
N LEU A 7 -6.20 -19.29 7.70
CA LEU A 7 -6.89 -18.39 8.62
C LEU A 7 -6.38 -16.95 8.44
N GLY A 8 -7.31 -15.99 8.31
CA GLY A 8 -6.98 -14.59 8.09
C GLY A 8 -6.50 -14.26 6.68
N ASP A 9 -6.81 -15.11 5.70
CA ASP A 9 -6.47 -14.90 4.27
C ASP A 9 -7.59 -15.45 3.36
N TYR A 10 -7.49 -15.18 2.08
CA TYR A 10 -8.40 -15.70 1.07
C TYR A 10 -8.14 -17.18 0.77
N ASN A 11 -9.23 -17.90 0.63
CA ASN A 11 -9.28 -19.32 0.30
C ASN A 11 -10.30 -19.55 -0.81
N ARG A 12 -9.96 -20.36 -1.80
CA ARG A 12 -10.88 -20.79 -2.83
C ARG A 12 -11.52 -22.13 -2.42
N LEU A 13 -12.79 -22.11 -2.02
CA LEU A 13 -13.48 -23.25 -1.42
C LEU A 13 -14.72 -23.62 -2.23
N ARG A 14 -15.02 -24.94 -2.24
CA ARG A 14 -16.18 -25.49 -2.94
C ARG A 14 -17.40 -25.48 -2.04
N ILE A 15 -18.56 -25.13 -2.57
CA ILE A 15 -19.87 -25.21 -1.90
C ILE A 15 -20.29 -26.67 -1.86
N VAL A 16 -20.53 -27.21 -0.66
CA VAL A 16 -20.93 -28.61 -0.45
C VAL A 16 -22.34 -28.76 0.03
N LYS A 17 -22.93 -27.72 0.67
CA LYS A 17 -24.26 -27.81 1.26
C LYS A 17 -24.92 -26.44 1.33
N LYS A 18 -26.23 -26.41 1.14
CA LYS A 18 -27.11 -25.23 1.31
C LYS A 18 -28.04 -25.42 2.49
N VAL A 19 -28.15 -24.40 3.33
CA VAL A 19 -29.04 -24.34 4.50
C VAL A 19 -29.76 -22.98 4.54
N ASP A 20 -30.76 -22.82 5.39
CA ASP A 20 -31.58 -21.60 5.45
C ASP A 20 -30.76 -20.33 5.84
N PHE A 21 -29.70 -20.52 6.61
CA PHE A 21 -28.84 -19.41 7.11
C PHE A 21 -27.52 -19.24 6.34
N GLY A 22 -27.32 -19.99 5.24
CA GLY A 22 -26.12 -19.81 4.41
C GLY A 22 -25.73 -21.04 3.59
N LEU A 23 -24.43 -21.07 3.23
CA LEU A 23 -23.80 -22.18 2.54
C LEU A 23 -22.69 -22.77 3.42
N TYR A 24 -22.49 -24.07 3.32
CA TYR A 24 -21.27 -24.70 3.86
C TYR A 24 -20.26 -24.94 2.74
N LEU A 25 -19.03 -24.61 3.03
CA LEU A 25 -17.87 -24.72 2.15
C LEU A 25 -16.97 -25.85 2.64
N ASP A 26 -16.32 -26.54 1.70
CA ASP A 26 -15.36 -27.61 1.97
C ASP A 26 -14.06 -27.03 2.57
N GLY A 27 -13.91 -27.14 3.88
CA GLY A 27 -12.70 -26.73 4.61
C GLY A 27 -11.62 -27.82 4.71
N GLY A 28 -11.78 -28.95 4.01
CA GLY A 28 -10.84 -30.07 4.08
C GLY A 28 -10.74 -30.67 5.48
N ASP A 29 -9.55 -30.66 6.08
CA ASP A 29 -9.32 -31.19 7.45
C ASP A 29 -10.04 -30.40 8.54
N GLU A 30 -10.41 -29.13 8.26
CA GLU A 30 -11.16 -28.27 9.19
C GLU A 30 -12.67 -28.51 9.13
N GLY A 31 -13.13 -29.42 8.25
CA GLY A 31 -14.53 -29.73 8.08
C GLY A 31 -15.31 -28.69 7.26
N GLU A 32 -16.62 -28.61 7.50
CA GLU A 32 -17.51 -27.67 6.80
C GLU A 32 -17.41 -26.26 7.42
N ILE A 33 -17.13 -25.23 6.60
CA ILE A 33 -17.05 -23.83 7.02
C ILE A 33 -18.28 -23.07 6.56
N LEU A 34 -18.97 -22.39 7.47
CA LEU A 34 -20.18 -21.62 7.16
C LEU A 34 -19.83 -20.30 6.44
N LEU A 35 -20.51 -20.08 5.31
CA LEU A 35 -20.67 -18.77 4.67
C LEU A 35 -22.08 -18.28 4.95
N PRO A 36 -22.31 -17.29 5.84
CA PRO A 36 -23.65 -16.79 6.17
C PRO A 36 -24.40 -16.23 4.95
N SER A 37 -25.73 -16.37 4.92
CA SER A 37 -26.60 -16.03 3.78
C SER A 37 -26.40 -14.61 3.25
N ARG A 38 -26.10 -13.63 4.12
CA ARG A 38 -25.85 -12.24 3.72
C ARG A 38 -24.58 -12.05 2.88
N TYR A 39 -23.68 -13.02 2.88
CA TYR A 39 -22.42 -13.00 2.12
C TYR A 39 -22.43 -13.92 0.90
N VAL A 40 -23.54 -14.60 0.67
CA VAL A 40 -23.69 -15.53 -0.45
C VAL A 40 -23.99 -14.77 -1.73
N PRO A 41 -23.17 -14.90 -2.80
CA PRO A 41 -23.50 -14.36 -4.11
C PRO A 41 -24.82 -14.95 -4.66
N GLU A 42 -25.61 -14.15 -5.39
CA GLU A 42 -26.94 -14.53 -5.88
C GLU A 42 -26.94 -15.80 -6.75
N ASP A 43 -25.88 -15.97 -7.56
CA ASP A 43 -25.76 -17.10 -8.51
C ASP A 43 -25.03 -18.32 -7.94
N ALA A 44 -24.65 -18.30 -6.65
CA ALA A 44 -23.85 -19.36 -6.05
C ALA A 44 -24.67 -20.63 -5.76
N GLY A 45 -24.23 -21.77 -6.27
CA GLY A 45 -24.83 -23.08 -6.14
C GLY A 45 -23.90 -24.17 -5.60
N ILE A 46 -24.52 -25.30 -5.17
CA ILE A 46 -23.73 -26.47 -4.72
C ILE A 46 -22.84 -26.95 -5.86
N GLY A 47 -21.54 -27.12 -5.57
CA GLY A 47 -20.50 -27.54 -6.51
C GLY A 47 -19.64 -26.40 -7.03
N ASP A 48 -20.10 -25.15 -6.93
CA ASP A 48 -19.29 -23.99 -7.33
C ASP A 48 -18.14 -23.73 -6.36
N GLU A 49 -17.10 -23.05 -6.84
CA GLU A 49 -15.99 -22.58 -6.02
C GLU A 49 -16.09 -21.07 -5.80
N LEU A 50 -15.91 -20.64 -4.56
CA LEU A 50 -15.91 -19.23 -4.16
C LEU A 50 -14.56 -18.84 -3.57
N ASP A 51 -14.09 -17.63 -3.91
CA ASP A 51 -13.00 -16.99 -3.20
C ASP A 51 -13.57 -16.27 -1.98
N VAL A 52 -13.24 -16.78 -0.80
CA VAL A 52 -13.76 -16.31 0.49
C VAL A 52 -12.64 -16.01 1.45
N PHE A 53 -12.84 -15.01 2.29
CA PHE A 53 -11.94 -14.71 3.40
C PHE A 53 -12.38 -15.54 4.62
N ILE A 54 -11.41 -16.21 5.27
CA ILE A 54 -11.67 -17.06 6.44
C ILE A 54 -11.18 -16.37 7.71
N TYR A 55 -12.06 -16.24 8.67
CA TYR A 55 -11.73 -15.67 9.99
C TYR A 55 -12.47 -16.42 11.11
N LEU A 56 -12.37 -15.98 12.35
CA LEU A 56 -13.04 -16.59 13.50
C LEU A 56 -14.27 -15.78 13.89
N ASP A 57 -15.40 -16.44 14.09
CA ASP A 57 -16.61 -15.83 14.65
C ASP A 57 -16.46 -15.54 16.16
N GLN A 58 -17.52 -15.09 16.83
CA GLN A 58 -17.48 -14.76 18.25
C GLN A 58 -17.26 -15.99 19.15
N ASP A 59 -17.64 -17.18 18.67
CA ASP A 59 -17.44 -18.45 19.36
C ASP A 59 -16.13 -19.14 18.98
N GLU A 60 -15.19 -18.40 18.32
CA GLU A 60 -13.89 -18.89 17.87
C GLU A 60 -13.96 -20.00 16.81
N ARG A 61 -15.07 -20.11 16.06
CA ARG A 61 -15.24 -21.05 14.95
C ARG A 61 -14.82 -20.42 13.63
N LEU A 62 -14.29 -21.22 12.72
CA LEU A 62 -14.01 -20.77 11.36
C LEU A 62 -15.30 -20.35 10.66
N ILE A 63 -15.28 -19.15 10.07
CA ILE A 63 -16.38 -18.59 9.30
C ILE A 63 -15.85 -17.93 8.03
N ALA A 64 -16.63 -18.01 6.96
CA ALA A 64 -16.29 -17.42 5.67
C ALA A 64 -17.06 -16.12 5.43
N THR A 65 -16.46 -15.21 4.68
CA THR A 65 -17.11 -14.02 4.13
C THR A 65 -16.63 -13.72 2.73
N THR A 66 -17.48 -13.11 1.92
CA THR A 66 -17.11 -12.50 0.63
C THR A 66 -16.79 -11.00 0.77
N GLU A 67 -16.88 -10.44 1.97
CA GLU A 67 -16.42 -9.09 2.25
C GLU A 67 -14.90 -9.01 2.15
N ASN A 68 -14.42 -7.82 1.77
CA ASN A 68 -12.99 -7.54 1.68
C ASN A 68 -12.53 -6.81 2.95
N PRO A 69 -11.76 -7.47 3.84
CA PRO A 69 -11.17 -6.79 4.98
C PRO A 69 -10.15 -5.74 4.53
N LEU A 70 -9.87 -4.76 5.39
CA LEU A 70 -8.87 -3.72 5.14
C LEU A 70 -7.43 -4.27 5.12
N ALA A 71 -7.23 -5.45 5.69
CA ALA A 71 -5.94 -6.14 5.77
C ALA A 71 -6.15 -7.62 6.10
N LYS A 72 -5.12 -8.43 5.92
CA LYS A 72 -5.09 -9.86 6.22
C LYS A 72 -3.95 -10.21 7.17
N VAL A 73 -3.89 -11.46 7.61
CA VAL A 73 -2.77 -11.95 8.42
C VAL A 73 -1.46 -11.80 7.64
N GLY A 74 -0.45 -11.23 8.30
CA GLY A 74 0.83 -10.84 7.71
C GLY A 74 0.90 -9.39 7.25
N ASP A 75 -0.22 -8.67 7.22
CA ASP A 75 -0.23 -7.27 6.77
C ASP A 75 0.05 -6.29 7.90
N PHE A 76 0.62 -5.14 7.51
CA PHE A 76 0.59 -3.92 8.29
C PHE A 76 -0.58 -3.06 7.82
N ALA A 77 -1.35 -2.52 8.78
CA ALA A 77 -2.52 -1.72 8.49
C ALA A 77 -2.70 -0.57 9.48
N TYR A 78 -3.35 0.51 9.02
CA TYR A 78 -3.75 1.64 9.85
C TYR A 78 -5.22 1.47 10.21
N LEU A 79 -5.50 1.04 11.45
CA LEU A 79 -6.82 0.63 11.89
C LEU A 79 -7.32 1.48 13.06
N GLU A 80 -8.60 1.81 13.02
CA GLU A 80 -9.28 2.59 14.06
C GLU A 80 -9.71 1.70 15.23
N VAL A 81 -9.50 2.18 16.45
CA VAL A 81 -10.01 1.57 17.69
C VAL A 81 -11.52 1.79 17.80
N LYS A 82 -12.28 0.71 17.73
CA LYS A 82 -13.75 0.73 17.82
C LYS A 82 -14.26 0.62 19.25
N TRP A 83 -13.52 -0.05 20.12
CA TRP A 83 -13.80 -0.11 21.55
C TRP A 83 -12.59 -0.60 22.35
N VAL A 84 -12.61 -0.41 23.67
CA VAL A 84 -11.55 -0.77 24.61
C VAL A 84 -12.18 -1.42 25.84
N ASN A 85 -11.53 -2.46 26.37
CA ASN A 85 -11.89 -3.09 27.63
C ASN A 85 -10.69 -3.23 28.57
N GLU A 86 -10.84 -3.96 29.66
CA GLU A 86 -9.80 -4.22 30.66
C GLU A 86 -8.63 -5.08 30.16
N TYR A 87 -8.71 -5.70 28.96
CA TYR A 87 -7.67 -6.58 28.39
C TYR A 87 -6.94 -5.94 27.20
N GLY A 88 -7.57 -5.01 26.50
CA GLY A 88 -6.97 -4.40 25.32
C GLY A 88 -7.93 -3.54 24.51
N ALA A 89 -7.55 -3.32 23.27
CA ALA A 89 -8.30 -2.56 22.28
C ALA A 89 -8.80 -3.47 21.16
N PHE A 90 -9.90 -3.11 20.54
CA PHE A 90 -10.48 -3.79 19.40
C PHE A 90 -10.49 -2.85 18.20
N LEU A 91 -9.90 -3.29 17.10
CA LEU A 91 -9.63 -2.50 15.92
C LEU A 91 -10.53 -2.97 14.77
N GLY A 92 -11.25 -2.03 14.18
CA GLY A 92 -12.08 -2.28 13.02
C GLY A 92 -11.25 -2.54 11.78
N TRP A 93 -11.42 -3.69 11.15
CA TRP A 93 -10.73 -4.09 9.91
C TRP A 93 -11.66 -4.39 8.74
N GLY A 94 -12.92 -3.93 8.85
CA GLY A 94 -13.91 -4.08 7.79
C GLY A 94 -14.77 -5.33 7.86
N LEU A 95 -14.56 -6.18 8.88
CA LEU A 95 -15.39 -7.35 9.14
C LEU A 95 -16.22 -7.18 10.40
N MET A 96 -17.22 -8.07 10.62
CA MET A 96 -18.11 -7.98 11.77
C MET A 96 -17.40 -8.12 13.12
N LYS A 97 -16.38 -8.97 13.21
CA LYS A 97 -15.59 -9.15 14.43
C LYS A 97 -14.32 -8.31 14.32
N ASP A 98 -14.17 -7.32 15.20
CA ASP A 98 -12.97 -6.51 15.29
C ASP A 98 -11.74 -7.32 15.72
N ILE A 99 -10.54 -6.89 15.31
CA ILE A 99 -9.29 -7.53 15.71
C ILE A 99 -8.88 -7.07 17.11
N PHE A 100 -8.56 -8.00 17.98
CA PHE A 100 -8.08 -7.73 19.33
C PHE A 100 -6.59 -7.36 19.34
N CYS A 101 -6.24 -6.27 20.03
CA CYS A 101 -4.88 -5.86 20.34
C CYS A 101 -4.70 -5.83 21.85
N PRO A 102 -4.13 -6.88 22.48
CA PRO A 102 -3.96 -6.94 23.92
C PRO A 102 -2.99 -5.87 24.39
N PHE A 103 -3.13 -5.44 25.66
CA PHE A 103 -2.26 -4.38 26.20
C PHE A 103 -0.75 -4.72 26.09
N ARG A 104 -0.39 -5.99 26.18
CA ARG A 104 1.01 -6.45 25.99
C ARG A 104 1.55 -6.17 24.59
N GLU A 105 0.67 -6.02 23.59
CA GLU A 105 1.02 -5.73 22.19
C GLU A 105 0.90 -4.25 21.82
N GLN A 106 0.52 -3.38 22.75
CA GLN A 106 0.45 -1.94 22.57
C GLN A 106 1.75 -1.27 23.03
N LYS A 107 2.30 -0.32 22.25
CA LYS A 107 3.43 0.54 22.69
C LYS A 107 2.96 1.60 23.68
N LYS A 108 1.78 2.12 23.46
CA LYS A 108 1.05 3.05 24.33
C LYS A 108 -0.41 2.61 24.37
N ARG A 109 -1.11 2.90 25.47
CA ARG A 109 -2.54 2.61 25.57
C ARG A 109 -3.29 3.20 24.40
N MET A 110 -3.99 2.36 23.67
CA MET A 110 -4.83 2.76 22.55
C MET A 110 -6.09 3.46 23.05
N VAL A 111 -6.52 4.48 22.32
CA VAL A 111 -7.66 5.33 22.66
C VAL A 111 -8.76 5.12 21.63
N LEU A 112 -10.01 5.02 22.10
CA LEU A 112 -11.20 4.90 21.26
C LEU A 112 -11.25 6.02 20.20
N GLY A 113 -11.57 5.65 18.96
CA GLY A 113 -11.66 6.56 17.81
C GLY A 113 -10.32 6.96 17.20
N ASN A 114 -9.20 6.65 17.83
CA ASN A 114 -7.89 6.88 17.24
C ASN A 114 -7.46 5.69 16.39
N SER A 115 -6.64 5.96 15.36
CA SER A 115 -6.09 4.91 14.48
C SER A 115 -4.62 4.69 14.74
N TYR A 116 -4.18 3.45 14.59
CA TYR A 116 -2.82 3.01 14.85
C TYR A 116 -2.31 2.09 13.74
N ILE A 117 -1.02 2.19 13.41
CA ILE A 117 -0.38 1.16 12.58
C ILE A 117 -0.18 -0.08 13.44
N VAL A 118 -0.67 -1.21 12.94
CA VAL A 118 -0.56 -2.52 13.56
C VAL A 118 -0.15 -3.56 12.55
N HIS A 119 0.51 -4.61 13.01
CA HIS A 119 0.72 -5.84 12.26
C HIS A 119 -0.32 -6.88 12.70
N ILE A 120 -0.92 -7.57 11.74
CA ILE A 120 -1.93 -8.60 11.99
C ILE A 120 -1.27 -9.96 11.92
N HIS A 121 -1.41 -10.76 12.98
CA HIS A 121 -0.81 -12.08 13.05
C HIS A 121 -1.70 -13.07 13.80
N ILE A 122 -1.37 -14.36 13.69
CA ILE A 122 -1.98 -15.41 14.51
C ILE A 122 -1.15 -15.54 15.77
N ASP A 123 -1.79 -15.38 16.93
CA ASP A 123 -1.17 -15.61 18.25
C ASP A 123 -0.90 -17.10 18.41
N GLU A 124 0.35 -17.47 18.72
CA GLU A 124 0.81 -18.86 18.76
C GLU A 124 0.17 -19.67 19.91
N GLU A 125 -0.22 -19.01 20.99
CA GLU A 125 -0.80 -19.68 22.17
C GLU A 125 -2.31 -19.90 22.00
N SER A 126 -3.03 -18.88 21.53
CA SER A 126 -4.50 -18.92 21.42
C SER A 126 -5.02 -19.28 20.03
N TYR A 127 -4.15 -19.27 19.00
CA TYR A 127 -4.50 -19.45 17.58
C TYR A 127 -5.52 -18.43 17.05
N ARG A 128 -5.64 -17.27 17.73
CA ARG A 128 -6.53 -16.18 17.33
C ARG A 128 -5.81 -15.19 16.44
N ILE A 129 -6.58 -14.53 15.58
CA ILE A 129 -6.09 -13.37 14.82
C ILE A 129 -6.01 -12.19 15.79
N VAL A 130 -4.82 -11.64 15.96
CA VAL A 130 -4.55 -10.50 16.86
C VAL A 130 -3.75 -9.41 16.16
N ALA A 131 -3.79 -8.20 16.71
CA ALA A 131 -3.00 -7.06 16.24
C ALA A 131 -1.88 -6.73 17.22
N SER A 132 -0.74 -6.28 16.70
CA SER A 132 0.39 -5.77 17.48
C SER A 132 0.83 -4.39 16.96
N ALA A 133 0.96 -3.42 17.85
CA ALA A 133 1.59 -2.13 17.55
C ALA A 133 3.12 -2.15 17.68
N LYS A 134 3.71 -3.29 18.02
CA LYS A 134 5.16 -3.49 18.11
C LYS A 134 5.75 -3.85 16.76
N ILE A 135 5.56 -2.94 15.80
CA ILE A 135 5.81 -3.10 14.36
C ILE A 135 7.20 -3.66 14.07
N GLU A 136 8.23 -3.20 14.81
CA GLU A 136 9.62 -3.57 14.56
C GLU A 136 9.89 -5.07 14.64
N ARG A 137 9.05 -5.82 15.37
CA ARG A 137 9.21 -7.28 15.52
C ARG A 137 8.86 -8.09 14.29
N TYR A 138 8.10 -7.47 13.39
CA TYR A 138 7.51 -8.12 12.21
C TYR A 138 8.13 -7.61 10.91
N LEU A 139 9.02 -6.63 10.98
CA LEU A 139 9.76 -6.14 9.82
C LEU A 139 10.97 -7.03 9.57
N ASN A 140 11.26 -7.26 8.30
CA ASN A 140 12.42 -8.03 7.90
C ASN A 140 13.71 -7.26 8.21
N GLU A 141 14.69 -7.95 8.81
CA GLU A 141 16.04 -7.45 9.08
C GLU A 141 17.06 -7.89 8.02
N ASP A 142 16.65 -8.76 7.10
CA ASP A 142 17.51 -9.25 6.03
C ASP A 142 17.87 -8.13 5.04
N HIS A 143 18.97 -8.31 4.31
CA HIS A 143 19.36 -7.36 3.28
C HIS A 143 18.38 -7.40 2.09
N PRO A 144 17.66 -6.30 1.84
CA PRO A 144 16.70 -6.24 0.75
C PRO A 144 17.42 -6.24 -0.60
N HIS A 145 16.85 -6.92 -1.57
CA HIS A 145 17.37 -6.99 -2.95
C HIS A 145 16.92 -5.83 -3.84
N TYR A 146 16.58 -4.68 -3.25
CA TYR A 146 16.16 -3.50 -3.99
C TYR A 146 17.33 -2.80 -4.69
N LYS A 147 17.02 -2.24 -5.86
CA LYS A 147 17.92 -1.35 -6.61
C LYS A 147 17.43 0.09 -6.52
N HIS A 148 18.37 1.02 -6.71
CA HIS A 148 18.02 2.42 -6.83
C HIS A 148 17.01 2.65 -7.95
N GLY A 149 15.89 3.31 -7.64
CA GLY A 149 14.81 3.61 -8.57
C GLY A 149 13.71 2.55 -8.67
N ASP A 150 13.82 1.40 -8.00
CA ASP A 150 12.74 0.43 -7.95
C ASP A 150 11.48 1.06 -7.35
N GLU A 151 10.34 0.87 -8.01
CA GLU A 151 9.04 1.31 -7.52
C GLU A 151 8.55 0.34 -6.44
N VAL A 152 8.06 0.87 -5.33
CA VAL A 152 7.62 0.11 -4.15
C VAL A 152 6.35 0.69 -3.56
N ASP A 153 5.61 -0.12 -2.84
CA ASP A 153 4.48 0.30 -2.04
C ASP A 153 4.95 0.80 -0.67
N LEU A 154 4.48 1.98 -0.27
CA LEU A 154 4.81 2.59 1.00
C LEU A 154 3.56 2.69 1.88
N LEU A 155 3.68 2.27 3.14
CA LEU A 155 2.76 2.64 4.21
C LEU A 155 3.48 3.62 5.14
N ILE A 156 2.96 4.84 5.26
CA ILE A 156 3.53 5.87 6.15
C ILE A 156 3.28 5.48 7.60
N TRP A 157 4.35 5.22 8.31
CA TRP A 157 4.26 4.62 9.66
C TRP A 157 4.32 5.64 10.79
N GLN A 158 5.38 6.44 10.85
CA GLN A 158 5.62 7.33 11.98
C GLN A 158 6.41 8.57 11.57
N LYS A 159 5.94 9.75 11.98
CA LYS A 159 6.70 10.99 11.85
C LYS A 159 7.88 11.02 12.80
N THR A 160 9.04 11.51 12.32
CA THR A 160 10.28 11.70 13.08
C THR A 160 10.88 13.07 12.75
N ASP A 161 11.93 13.48 13.45
CA ASP A 161 12.64 14.74 13.18
C ASP A 161 13.31 14.78 11.79
N LEU A 162 13.65 13.60 11.23
CA LEU A 162 14.28 13.49 9.91
C LEU A 162 13.27 13.37 8.76
N GLY A 163 12.00 13.10 9.05
CA GLY A 163 10.96 12.80 8.07
C GLY A 163 10.02 11.71 8.56
N PHE A 164 9.68 10.75 7.72
CA PHE A 164 8.77 9.67 8.08
C PHE A 164 9.44 8.30 7.98
N LYS A 165 9.27 7.48 9.02
CA LYS A 165 9.45 6.04 8.89
C LYS A 165 8.32 5.49 8.03
N VAL A 166 8.66 4.56 7.14
CA VAL A 166 7.71 3.91 6.24
C VAL A 166 7.90 2.39 6.29
N ILE A 167 6.88 1.65 5.91
CA ILE A 167 6.95 0.22 5.66
C ILE A 167 6.90 0.03 4.15
N ILE A 168 7.92 -0.64 3.60
CA ILE A 168 8.13 -0.87 2.17
C ILE A 168 7.62 -2.27 1.84
N ASP A 169 6.75 -2.38 0.82
CA ASP A 169 6.20 -3.64 0.28
C ASP A 169 5.69 -4.59 1.39
N ASN A 170 5.14 -4.01 2.47
CA ASN A 170 4.63 -4.75 3.63
C ASN A 170 5.70 -5.63 4.32
N GLN A 171 7.00 -5.30 4.21
CA GLN A 171 8.09 -6.14 4.70
C GLN A 171 9.24 -5.38 5.35
N TYR A 172 9.74 -4.30 4.75
CA TYR A 172 10.98 -3.66 5.17
C TYR A 172 10.77 -2.28 5.76
N PRO A 173 11.55 -1.89 6.79
CA PRO A 173 11.55 -0.52 7.28
C PRO A 173 12.32 0.40 6.33
N GLY A 174 11.79 1.59 6.09
CA GLY A 174 12.43 2.63 5.32
C GLY A 174 12.33 4.01 5.96
N LEU A 175 13.09 4.96 5.43
CA LEU A 175 13.05 6.37 5.82
C LEU A 175 12.78 7.23 4.59
N LEU A 176 11.73 8.04 4.68
CA LEU A 176 11.40 9.10 3.74
C LEU A 176 11.80 10.43 4.38
N TYR A 177 12.79 11.09 3.84
CA TYR A 177 13.30 12.35 4.38
C TYR A 177 12.36 13.52 4.15
N GLN A 178 12.34 14.48 5.09
CA GLN A 178 11.48 15.66 5.02
C GLN A 178 11.74 16.52 3.78
N ASP A 179 12.96 16.63 3.32
CA ASP A 179 13.36 17.37 2.11
C ASP A 179 12.97 16.68 0.79
N GLN A 180 12.50 15.43 0.85
CA GLN A 180 11.97 14.68 -0.28
C GLN A 180 10.45 14.70 -0.35
N ILE A 181 9.78 15.43 0.58
CA ILE A 181 8.33 15.47 0.71
C ILE A 181 7.82 16.82 0.21
N PHE A 182 7.09 16.80 -0.91
CA PHE A 182 6.52 17.99 -1.55
C PHE A 182 4.99 17.99 -1.54
N GLN A 183 4.40 17.11 -0.73
CA GLN A 183 2.95 16.97 -0.58
C GLN A 183 2.60 16.70 0.90
N TYR A 184 1.35 16.91 1.26
CA TYR A 184 0.87 16.55 2.60
C TYR A 184 0.77 15.04 2.71
N ILE A 185 1.44 14.47 3.72
CA ILE A 185 1.37 13.05 4.06
C ILE A 185 1.10 12.87 5.54
N HIS A 186 0.36 11.80 5.86
CA HIS A 186 -0.03 11.47 7.23
C HIS A 186 0.32 10.01 7.54
N THR A 187 0.45 9.71 8.83
CA THR A 187 0.53 8.32 9.28
C THR A 187 -0.70 7.55 8.80
N GLY A 188 -0.48 6.39 8.19
CA GLY A 188 -1.53 5.55 7.62
C GLY A 188 -1.72 5.70 6.12
N ASP A 189 -1.17 6.74 5.48
CA ASP A 189 -1.25 6.90 4.04
C ASP A 189 -0.51 5.76 3.33
N LYS A 190 -1.15 5.25 2.27
CA LYS A 190 -0.57 4.26 1.34
C LYS A 190 -0.29 4.95 0.02
N MET A 191 0.92 4.81 -0.49
CA MET A 191 1.32 5.43 -1.74
C MET A 191 2.46 4.68 -2.42
N LYS A 192 2.68 4.95 -3.70
CA LYS A 192 3.89 4.51 -4.40
C LYS A 192 5.06 5.40 -4.03
N GLY A 193 6.22 4.79 -3.94
CA GLY A 193 7.50 5.47 -3.78
C GLY A 193 8.59 4.74 -4.54
N TYR A 194 9.80 5.23 -4.41
CA TYR A 194 10.96 4.70 -5.13
C TYR A 194 12.12 4.49 -4.17
N ILE A 195 12.89 3.44 -4.38
CA ILE A 195 14.12 3.20 -3.62
C ILE A 195 15.16 4.27 -3.98
N GLY A 196 15.46 5.11 -3.03
CA GLY A 196 16.53 6.13 -3.16
C GLY A 196 17.90 5.52 -2.94
N ARG A 197 18.07 4.72 -1.89
CA ARG A 197 19.33 4.07 -1.55
C ARG A 197 19.11 2.93 -0.57
N VAL A 198 19.78 1.82 -0.80
CA VAL A 198 20.02 0.79 0.22
C VAL A 198 21.39 1.03 0.81
N ARG A 199 21.47 1.25 2.12
CA ARG A 199 22.72 1.54 2.82
C ARG A 199 23.47 0.26 3.16
N PRO A 200 24.78 0.32 3.41
CA PRO A 200 25.57 -0.86 3.83
C PRO A 200 25.09 -1.50 5.15
N ASP A 201 24.41 -0.73 6.00
CA ASP A 201 23.81 -1.20 7.26
C ASP A 201 22.39 -1.78 7.08
N GLY A 202 21.95 -2.00 5.82
CA GLY A 202 20.64 -2.57 5.49
C GLY A 202 19.48 -1.58 5.51
N LYS A 203 19.69 -0.33 5.98
CA LYS A 203 18.61 0.68 6.00
C LYS A 203 18.29 1.17 4.59
N ILE A 204 17.02 1.46 4.37
CA ILE A 204 16.50 1.87 3.07
C ILE A 204 16.03 3.32 3.14
N ASP A 205 16.62 4.16 2.28
CA ASP A 205 16.12 5.51 2.02
C ASP A 205 15.16 5.44 0.83
N VAL A 206 13.98 6.04 0.97
CA VAL A 206 12.97 6.12 -0.09
C VAL A 206 12.69 7.56 -0.48
N THR A 207 12.16 7.75 -1.67
CA THR A 207 11.71 9.03 -2.20
C THR A 207 10.33 8.89 -2.83
N LEU A 208 9.55 9.96 -2.88
CA LEU A 208 8.26 10.00 -3.58
C LEU A 208 8.41 10.37 -5.06
N GLN A 209 9.59 10.78 -5.48
CA GLN A 209 9.87 11.15 -6.86
C GLN A 209 10.69 10.07 -7.54
N LYS A 210 10.32 9.73 -8.78
CA LYS A 210 11.17 8.92 -9.66
C LYS A 210 12.55 9.54 -9.77
N THR A 211 13.57 8.72 -9.87
CA THR A 211 14.94 9.21 -10.01
C THR A 211 15.08 10.13 -11.24
N GLY A 212 15.95 11.14 -11.16
CA GLY A 212 16.03 12.20 -12.16
C GLY A 212 16.26 11.76 -13.62
N ILE A 213 16.69 10.51 -13.89
CA ILE A 213 16.79 9.95 -15.25
C ILE A 213 15.42 9.48 -15.73
N GLN A 214 14.68 8.75 -14.89
CA GLN A 214 13.36 8.22 -15.22
C GLN A 214 12.30 9.31 -15.23
N GLN A 215 12.38 10.25 -14.27
CA GLN A 215 11.55 11.46 -14.25
C GLN A 215 11.77 12.31 -15.52
N THR A 216 13.01 12.38 -16.02
CA THR A 216 13.32 13.10 -17.26
C THR A 216 12.72 12.41 -18.49
N ALA A 217 12.79 11.08 -18.56
CA ALA A 217 12.23 10.31 -19.69
C ALA A 217 10.70 10.38 -19.71
N ASP A 218 10.06 10.15 -18.58
CA ASP A 218 8.60 10.26 -18.43
C ASP A 218 8.10 11.68 -18.72
N PHE A 219 8.85 12.68 -18.24
CA PHE A 219 8.50 14.08 -18.48
C PHE A 219 8.76 14.51 -19.94
N ALA A 220 9.78 13.98 -20.60
CA ALA A 220 10.03 14.27 -22.01
C ALA A 220 8.86 13.77 -22.88
N GLU A 221 8.30 12.61 -22.59
CA GLU A 221 7.11 12.11 -23.27
C GLU A 221 5.87 12.98 -22.97
N THR A 222 5.66 13.33 -21.71
CA THR A 222 4.59 14.26 -21.29
C THR A 222 4.71 15.62 -21.99
N LEU A 223 5.92 16.16 -22.07
CA LEU A 223 6.20 17.44 -22.72
C LEU A 223 5.97 17.36 -24.24
N TYR A 224 6.35 16.26 -24.86
CA TYR A 224 6.11 16.03 -26.27
C TYR A 224 4.61 15.93 -26.58
N GLN A 225 3.85 15.20 -25.77
CA GLN A 225 2.40 15.12 -25.89
C GLN A 225 1.75 16.50 -25.67
N TYR A 226 2.21 17.26 -24.68
CA TYR A 226 1.75 18.63 -24.45
C TYR A 226 1.93 19.50 -25.69
N LEU A 227 3.06 19.40 -26.40
CA LEU A 227 3.27 20.15 -27.65
C LEU A 227 2.29 19.73 -28.75
N LEU A 228 2.02 18.42 -28.87
CA LEU A 228 1.02 17.92 -29.85
C LEU A 228 -0.37 18.46 -29.57
N ASP A 229 -0.74 18.61 -28.31
CA ASP A 229 -2.05 19.07 -27.87
C ASP A 229 -2.20 20.61 -27.86
N ASN A 230 -1.08 21.38 -28.05
CA ASN A 230 -1.03 22.84 -27.93
C ASN A 230 -0.33 23.48 -29.14
N ASP A 231 -0.86 23.25 -30.33
CA ASP A 231 -0.43 23.85 -31.62
C ASP A 231 1.08 23.71 -31.91
N GLY A 232 1.73 22.74 -31.30
CA GLY A 232 3.15 22.41 -31.47
C GLY A 232 4.11 23.37 -30.77
N GLU A 233 3.62 24.26 -29.89
CA GLU A 233 4.44 25.28 -29.23
C GLU A 233 4.24 25.34 -27.73
N CYS A 234 5.31 25.68 -27.01
CA CYS A 234 5.27 26.02 -25.59
C CYS A 234 6.15 27.24 -25.32
N ASN A 235 5.58 28.25 -24.64
CA ASN A 235 6.26 29.53 -24.31
C ASN A 235 7.22 29.41 -23.12
N LEU A 236 7.82 28.24 -22.94
CA LEU A 236 8.89 27.99 -21.96
C LEU A 236 10.09 27.38 -22.70
N GLY A 237 11.23 27.99 -22.57
CA GLY A 237 12.46 27.55 -23.24
C GLY A 237 13.61 27.28 -22.26
N ASP A 238 14.82 27.22 -22.79
CA ASP A 238 16.01 26.89 -22.00
C ASP A 238 16.34 27.94 -20.91
N LYS A 239 15.97 29.21 -21.13
CA LYS A 239 16.22 30.32 -20.21
C LYS A 239 15.01 30.73 -19.37
N SER A 240 13.86 30.09 -19.51
CA SER A 240 12.65 30.38 -18.72
C SER A 240 12.92 30.24 -17.22
N GLU A 241 12.22 31.02 -16.40
CA GLU A 241 12.38 30.99 -14.94
C GLU A 241 11.91 29.68 -14.33
N ALA A 242 12.48 29.33 -13.17
CA ALA A 242 12.17 28.05 -12.51
C ALA A 242 10.73 28.00 -12.02
N ASP A 243 10.20 29.14 -11.58
CA ASP A 243 8.84 29.28 -11.05
C ASP A 243 7.80 29.11 -12.16
N ASP A 244 8.01 29.69 -13.35
CA ASP A 244 7.13 29.53 -14.50
C ASP A 244 7.05 28.07 -14.98
N ILE A 245 8.19 27.37 -14.97
CA ILE A 245 8.29 25.96 -15.32
C ILE A 245 7.54 25.11 -14.28
N TYR A 246 7.73 25.42 -13.01
CA TYR A 246 7.10 24.69 -11.93
C TYR A 246 5.59 24.92 -11.89
N GLU A 247 5.10 26.14 -12.07
CA GLU A 247 3.68 26.45 -12.13
C GLU A 247 2.96 25.68 -13.23
N ARG A 248 3.61 25.52 -14.40
CA ARG A 248 2.98 24.85 -15.54
C ARG A 248 3.10 23.34 -15.53
N PHE A 249 4.25 22.81 -15.13
CA PHE A 249 4.59 21.37 -15.29
C PHE A 249 4.87 20.65 -13.99
N HIS A 250 4.93 21.32 -12.86
CA HIS A 250 5.28 20.78 -11.54
C HIS A 250 6.61 19.99 -11.51
N VAL A 251 7.56 20.37 -12.36
CA VAL A 251 8.90 19.81 -12.43
C VAL A 251 9.96 20.87 -12.17
N SER A 252 11.14 20.45 -11.70
CA SER A 252 12.26 21.38 -11.53
C SER A 252 12.84 21.82 -12.88
N LYS A 253 13.41 23.04 -12.95
CA LYS A 253 14.12 23.54 -14.13
C LYS A 253 15.20 22.57 -14.65
N LYS A 254 15.84 21.81 -13.77
CA LYS A 254 16.84 20.78 -14.12
C LYS A 254 16.22 19.61 -14.89
N VAL A 255 15.05 19.13 -14.47
CA VAL A 255 14.28 18.07 -15.16
C VAL A 255 13.80 18.59 -16.50
N TYR A 256 13.22 19.78 -16.54
CA TYR A 256 12.76 20.43 -17.76
C TYR A 256 13.90 20.54 -18.80
N LYS A 257 15.06 21.10 -18.41
CA LYS A 257 16.22 21.25 -19.31
C LYS A 257 16.75 19.91 -19.85
N ARG A 258 16.72 18.87 -19.05
CA ARG A 258 17.11 17.53 -19.52
C ARG A 258 16.12 16.98 -20.53
N ALA A 259 14.81 17.13 -20.28
CA ALA A 259 13.76 16.68 -21.17
C ALA A 259 13.81 17.37 -22.54
N ILE A 260 13.92 18.72 -22.57
CA ILE A 260 14.08 19.44 -23.83
C ILE A 260 15.37 19.05 -24.55
N GLY A 261 16.46 18.81 -23.81
CA GLY A 261 17.73 18.34 -24.38
C GLY A 261 17.61 16.96 -25.03
N ASP A 262 16.85 16.04 -24.42
CA ASP A 262 16.61 14.69 -24.96
C ASP A 262 15.70 14.74 -26.20
N LEU A 263 14.61 15.53 -26.17
CA LEU A 263 13.73 15.73 -27.33
C LEU A 263 14.47 16.40 -28.48
N TYR A 264 15.31 17.39 -28.20
CA TYR A 264 16.15 18.06 -29.21
C TYR A 264 17.16 17.10 -29.87
N LYS A 265 17.86 16.26 -29.07
CA LYS A 265 18.77 15.24 -29.60
C LYS A 265 18.05 14.23 -30.51
N LYS A 266 16.80 13.90 -30.17
CA LYS A 266 15.92 13.03 -31.01
C LYS A 266 15.36 13.76 -32.24
N ARG A 267 15.67 15.05 -32.41
CA ARG A 267 15.15 15.92 -33.48
C ARG A 267 13.61 16.02 -33.51
N LEU A 268 12.98 15.93 -32.38
CA LEU A 268 11.53 16.05 -32.22
C LEU A 268 11.10 17.47 -31.95
N ILE A 269 11.99 18.33 -31.45
CA ILE A 269 11.69 19.72 -31.17
C ILE A 269 12.84 20.65 -31.59
N THR A 270 12.51 21.94 -31.76
CA THR A 270 13.44 23.07 -31.81
C THR A 270 13.38 23.83 -30.49
N VAL A 271 14.52 24.38 -30.04
CA VAL A 271 14.63 25.05 -28.73
C VAL A 271 15.09 26.49 -28.93
N SER A 272 14.36 27.41 -28.36
CA SER A 272 14.69 28.85 -28.26
C SER A 272 14.86 29.24 -26.79
N PRO A 273 15.43 30.41 -26.49
CA PRO A 273 15.63 30.84 -25.09
C PRO A 273 14.34 30.82 -24.24
N MET A 274 13.20 31.21 -24.83
CA MET A 274 11.93 31.37 -24.13
C MET A 274 10.80 30.49 -24.67
N SER A 275 11.06 29.62 -25.65
CA SER A 275 10.06 28.73 -26.22
C SER A 275 10.66 27.46 -26.77
N ILE A 276 9.84 26.44 -26.92
CA ILE A 276 10.13 25.20 -27.67
C ILE A 276 9.01 24.95 -28.68
N ARG A 277 9.34 24.32 -29.80
CA ARG A 277 8.38 23.98 -30.87
C ARG A 277 8.65 22.57 -31.39
N LEU A 278 7.60 21.91 -31.89
CA LEU A 278 7.79 20.68 -32.66
C LEU A 278 8.71 20.95 -33.87
N ALA A 279 9.57 19.99 -34.17
CA ALA A 279 10.36 20.04 -35.41
C ALA A 279 9.46 19.71 -36.60
N GLU A 280 9.64 20.40 -37.71
CA GLU A 280 8.97 20.13 -38.98
C GLU A 280 9.42 18.80 -39.58
#